data_4591c87fa5729442eb51cc24998dadb8
#
_entry.id   4591c87fa5729442eb51cc24998dadb8
#
_cell.length_a   1.000
_cell.length_b   1.000
_cell.length_c   1.000
_cell.angle_alpha   90.00
_cell.angle_beta   90.00
_cell.angle_gamma   90.00
#
_symmetry.space_group_name_H-M   'P 1'
#
loop_
_entity.id
_entity.type
_entity.pdbx_description
1 polymer ?
#
loop_
_entity_poly.entity_id
_entity_poly.type
_entity_poly.pdbx_seq_one_letter_code
_entity_poly.pdbx_strand_id
1 'polypeptide(L)'
;MNAVVLGLITLNKINLEGAIFQMLSHGIVSGALFFCVGSFYKRYKVRSLKYLGGFMQTYPILSTIFLIFMLANISFPGTSSFVGEFVIFLGLINNSTFLVFIASLNMITGAIYTLWTYNRIAFANFKNLIIQKNFDCDRNEFYIYLILLYFLFLLGLFPNVVFELLHMSCFTIIEHAKLQIL
;
A
#
# COMPACT_ATOMS: atom_id res chain seq x y z
N MET A 1 1.14 2.07 8.05
CA MET A 1 0.85 3.17 9.02
C MET A 1 1.85 3.29 10.15
N ASN A 2 2.38 2.21 10.75
CA ASN A 2 3.38 2.31 11.82
C ASN A 2 4.64 3.10 11.39
N ALA A 3 5.13 2.88 10.16
CA ALA A 3 6.27 3.64 9.63
C ALA A 3 5.99 5.15 9.54
N VAL A 4 4.75 5.55 9.19
CA VAL A 4 4.34 6.96 9.16
C VAL A 4 4.45 7.59 10.56
N VAL A 5 3.95 6.91 11.59
CA VAL A 5 4.02 7.39 12.97
C VAL A 5 5.47 7.55 13.43
N LEU A 6 6.33 6.58 13.10
CA LEU A 6 7.77 6.67 13.38
C LEU A 6 8.43 7.86 12.68
N GLY A 7 8.06 8.10 11.41
CA GLY A 7 8.56 9.24 10.64
C GLY A 7 8.14 10.59 11.23
N LEU A 8 6.90 10.70 11.73
CA LEU A 8 6.39 11.94 12.33
C LEU A 8 7.04 12.25 13.69
N ILE A 9 7.24 11.23 14.53
CA ILE A 9 7.79 11.43 15.90
C ILE A 9 9.24 11.91 15.85
N THR A 10 10.01 11.54 14.84
CA THR A 10 11.44 11.86 14.76
C THR A 10 11.73 13.32 14.38
N LEU A 11 10.75 14.09 13.92
CA LEU A 11 10.83 15.51 13.56
C LEU A 11 12.02 15.90 12.67
N ASN A 12 12.53 14.93 11.90
CA ASN A 12 13.54 15.17 10.87
C ASN A 12 12.86 15.51 9.55
N LYS A 13 13.47 16.43 8.78
CA LYS A 13 12.93 16.87 7.48
C LYS A 13 12.67 15.69 6.54
N ILE A 14 13.66 14.82 6.37
CA ILE A 14 13.58 13.63 5.50
C ILE A 14 12.45 12.70 5.96
N ASN A 15 12.33 12.47 7.28
CA ASN A 15 11.30 11.62 7.83
C ASN A 15 9.90 12.20 7.66
N LEU A 16 9.76 13.51 7.81
CA LEU A 16 8.47 14.20 7.66
C LEU A 16 8.00 14.13 6.19
N GLU A 17 8.89 14.42 5.24
CA GLU A 17 8.61 14.29 3.81
C GLU A 17 8.22 12.87 3.44
N GLY A 18 8.99 11.88 3.91
CA GLY A 18 8.70 10.46 3.71
C GLY A 18 7.36 10.02 4.33
N ALA A 19 7.05 10.52 5.53
CA ALA A 19 5.79 10.20 6.21
C ALA A 19 4.56 10.74 5.46
N ILE A 20 4.61 11.97 4.98
CA ILE A 20 3.52 12.57 4.19
C ILE A 20 3.37 11.84 2.84
N PHE A 21 4.49 11.55 2.17
CA PHE A 21 4.47 10.78 0.94
C PHE A 21 3.86 9.38 1.15
N GLN A 22 4.22 8.71 2.26
CA GLN A 22 3.69 7.40 2.61
C GLN A 22 2.18 7.45 2.92
N MET A 23 1.68 8.51 3.55
CA MET A 23 0.23 8.68 3.76
C MET A 23 -0.52 8.76 2.44
N LEU A 24 -0.01 9.52 1.47
CA LEU A 24 -0.60 9.66 0.13
C LEU A 24 -0.59 8.32 -0.61
N SER A 25 0.55 7.64 -0.62
CA SER A 25 0.72 6.32 -1.23
C SER A 25 -0.23 5.28 -0.61
N HIS A 26 -0.30 5.24 0.73
CA HIS A 26 -1.21 4.34 1.44
C HIS A 26 -2.68 4.61 1.10
N GLY A 27 -3.06 5.88 0.91
CA GLY A 27 -4.43 6.24 0.49
C GLY A 27 -4.81 5.61 -0.85
N ILE A 28 -3.90 5.63 -1.83
CA ILE A 28 -4.11 5.01 -3.15
C ILE A 28 -4.18 3.49 -3.03
N VAL A 29 -3.20 2.86 -2.37
CA VAL A 29 -3.10 1.40 -2.26
C VAL A 29 -4.26 0.82 -1.45
N SER A 30 -4.59 1.40 -0.28
CA SER A 30 -5.69 0.92 0.54
C SER A 30 -7.05 1.10 -0.15
N GLY A 31 -7.26 2.24 -0.80
CA GLY A 31 -8.45 2.48 -1.62
C GLY A 31 -8.62 1.43 -2.72
N ALA A 32 -7.55 1.11 -3.45
CA ALA A 32 -7.53 0.08 -4.47
C ALA A 32 -7.84 -1.32 -3.91
N LEU A 33 -7.24 -1.69 -2.77
CA LEU A 33 -7.50 -2.97 -2.11
C LEU A 33 -8.95 -3.09 -1.65
N PHE A 34 -9.52 -2.04 -1.05
CA PHE A 34 -10.94 -2.03 -0.68
C PHE A 34 -11.86 -2.17 -1.90
N PHE A 35 -11.50 -1.53 -3.02
CA PHE A 35 -12.24 -1.67 -4.26
C PHE A 35 -12.17 -3.10 -4.81
N CYS A 36 -11.02 -3.77 -4.76
CA CYS A 36 -10.85 -5.18 -5.11
C CYS A 36 -11.74 -6.09 -4.23
N VAL A 37 -11.71 -5.88 -2.91
CA VAL A 37 -12.56 -6.65 -1.97
C VAL A 37 -14.06 -6.40 -2.24
N GLY A 38 -14.44 -5.16 -2.58
CA GLY A 38 -15.79 -4.83 -3.02
C GLY A 38 -16.22 -5.58 -4.28
N SER A 39 -15.33 -5.67 -5.27
CA SER A 39 -15.56 -6.44 -6.51
C SER A 39 -15.69 -7.96 -6.24
N PHE A 40 -14.91 -8.50 -5.31
CA PHE A 40 -15.07 -9.88 -4.85
C PHE A 40 -16.42 -10.09 -4.16
N TYR A 41 -16.78 -9.19 -3.25
CA TYR A 41 -18.06 -9.28 -2.55
C TYR A 41 -19.28 -9.18 -3.50
N LYS A 42 -19.20 -8.34 -4.53
CA LYS A 42 -20.24 -8.24 -5.56
C LYS A 42 -20.52 -9.58 -6.24
N ARG A 43 -19.46 -10.39 -6.47
CA ARG A 43 -19.54 -11.69 -7.17
C ARG A 43 -19.94 -12.85 -6.26
N TYR A 44 -19.40 -12.92 -5.07
CA TYR A 44 -19.56 -14.07 -4.17
C TYR A 44 -20.56 -13.84 -3.04
N LYS A 45 -20.91 -12.59 -2.73
CA LYS A 45 -21.79 -12.21 -1.60
C LYS A 45 -21.33 -12.73 -0.23
N VAL A 46 -20.04 -13.09 -0.10
CA VAL A 46 -19.44 -13.65 1.11
C VAL A 46 -18.30 -12.76 1.57
N ARG A 47 -18.20 -12.53 2.89
CA ARG A 47 -17.14 -11.72 3.53
C ARG A 47 -16.07 -12.56 4.22
N SER A 48 -16.34 -13.83 4.52
CA SER A 48 -15.41 -14.68 5.25
C SER A 48 -14.40 -15.32 4.31
N LEU A 49 -13.12 -15.18 4.62
CA LEU A 49 -11.98 -15.81 3.90
C LEU A 49 -12.10 -17.35 3.84
N LYS A 50 -12.81 -17.96 4.80
CA LYS A 50 -13.03 -19.41 4.83
C LYS A 50 -13.76 -19.95 3.59
N TYR A 51 -14.59 -19.12 2.98
CA TYR A 51 -15.40 -19.49 1.81
C TYR A 51 -14.84 -18.95 0.49
N LEU A 52 -13.82 -18.09 0.54
CA LEU A 52 -13.15 -17.54 -0.64
C LEU A 52 -12.00 -18.48 -1.03
N GLY A 53 -11.90 -18.80 -2.32
CA GLY A 53 -10.81 -19.60 -2.87
C GLY A 53 -10.99 -19.85 -4.36
N GLY A 54 -9.86 -20.12 -5.08
CA GLY A 54 -9.87 -20.41 -6.51
C GLY A 54 -10.13 -19.22 -7.44
N PHE A 55 -9.91 -17.98 -6.96
CA PHE A 55 -10.14 -16.77 -7.76
C PHE A 55 -9.30 -16.71 -9.03
N MET A 56 -8.09 -17.26 -8.99
CA MET A 56 -7.21 -17.28 -10.15
C MET A 56 -7.78 -18.09 -11.32
N GLN A 57 -8.59 -19.12 -11.02
CA GLN A 57 -9.23 -19.96 -12.03
C GLN A 57 -10.51 -19.33 -12.61
N THR A 58 -11.23 -18.55 -11.78
CA THR A 58 -12.54 -17.98 -12.15
C THR A 58 -12.45 -16.57 -12.69
N TYR A 59 -11.58 -15.73 -12.10
CA TYR A 59 -11.41 -14.30 -12.38
C TYR A 59 -9.93 -13.93 -12.45
N PRO A 60 -9.19 -14.37 -13.48
CA PRO A 60 -7.74 -14.19 -13.57
C PRO A 60 -7.32 -12.72 -13.63
N ILE A 61 -8.03 -11.87 -14.39
CA ILE A 61 -7.69 -10.44 -14.51
C ILE A 61 -7.83 -9.73 -13.16
N LEU A 62 -8.95 -9.92 -12.46
CA LEU A 62 -9.16 -9.32 -11.16
C LEU A 62 -8.16 -9.83 -10.12
N SER A 63 -7.80 -11.11 -10.18
CA SER A 63 -6.82 -11.72 -9.29
C SER A 63 -5.41 -11.18 -9.51
N THR A 64 -4.99 -10.94 -10.77
CA THR A 64 -3.69 -10.33 -11.07
C THR A 64 -3.62 -8.86 -10.66
N ILE A 65 -4.67 -8.08 -10.87
CA ILE A 65 -4.76 -6.70 -10.38
C ILE A 65 -4.66 -6.67 -8.85
N PHE A 66 -5.38 -7.56 -8.17
CA PHE A 66 -5.30 -7.69 -6.72
C PHE A 66 -3.89 -8.04 -6.23
N LEU A 67 -3.16 -8.93 -6.94
CA LEU A 67 -1.76 -9.24 -6.65
C LEU A 67 -0.88 -7.99 -6.69
N ILE A 68 -1.01 -7.17 -7.74
CA ILE A 68 -0.20 -5.95 -7.88
C ILE A 68 -0.43 -5.00 -6.70
N PHE A 69 -1.68 -4.79 -6.28
CA PHE A 69 -1.98 -3.95 -5.12
C PHE A 69 -1.52 -4.58 -3.79
N MET A 70 -1.56 -5.90 -3.65
CA MET A 70 -0.99 -6.60 -2.49
C MET A 70 0.53 -6.43 -2.43
N LEU A 71 1.24 -6.54 -3.57
CA LEU A 71 2.67 -6.28 -3.64
C LEU A 71 3.00 -4.81 -3.33
N ALA A 72 2.18 -3.88 -3.81
CA ALA A 72 2.33 -2.46 -3.45
C ALA A 72 2.13 -2.22 -1.95
N ASN A 73 1.22 -2.95 -1.30
CA ASN A 73 1.02 -2.86 0.15
C ASN A 73 2.19 -3.43 0.97
N ILE A 74 2.99 -4.32 0.39
CA ILE A 74 4.25 -4.86 0.96
C ILE A 74 5.43 -3.90 0.72
N SER A 75 5.20 -2.81 -0.03
CA SER A 75 6.26 -1.89 -0.47
C SER A 75 7.26 -2.55 -1.43
N PHE A 76 6.74 -3.22 -2.47
CA PHE A 76 7.57 -3.80 -3.51
C PHE A 76 8.29 -2.69 -4.31
N PRO A 77 9.59 -2.86 -4.67
CA PRO A 77 10.34 -1.87 -5.47
C PRO A 77 9.61 -1.49 -6.76
N GLY A 78 9.56 -0.18 -7.05
CA GLY A 78 8.83 0.38 -8.20
C GLY A 78 7.41 0.86 -7.86
N THR A 79 6.90 0.59 -6.68
CA THR A 79 5.62 1.13 -6.19
C THR A 79 5.82 2.38 -5.34
N SER A 80 4.78 3.21 -5.26
CA SER A 80 4.82 4.45 -4.46
C SER A 80 5.07 4.19 -2.97
N SER A 81 4.54 3.09 -2.41
CA SER A 81 4.74 2.73 -1.00
C SER A 81 6.20 2.45 -0.66
N PHE A 82 6.95 1.85 -1.60
CA PHE A 82 8.39 1.59 -1.40
C PHE A 82 9.18 2.89 -1.19
N VAL A 83 8.92 3.90 -2.01
CA VAL A 83 9.64 5.18 -1.92
C VAL A 83 9.40 5.84 -0.58
N GLY A 84 8.15 5.89 -0.11
CA GLY A 84 7.81 6.50 1.19
C GLY A 84 8.47 5.78 2.36
N GLU A 85 8.39 4.45 2.41
CA GLU A 85 9.04 3.67 3.47
C GLU A 85 10.56 3.78 3.43
N PHE A 86 11.16 3.74 2.23
CA PHE A 86 12.61 3.84 2.07
C PHE A 86 13.14 5.18 2.59
N VAL A 87 12.46 6.30 2.27
CA VAL A 87 12.83 7.64 2.75
C VAL A 87 12.72 7.74 4.27
N ILE A 88 11.67 7.16 4.87
CA ILE A 88 11.51 7.10 6.33
C ILE A 88 12.66 6.30 6.96
N PHE A 89 13.04 5.14 6.40
CA PHE A 89 14.16 4.36 6.92
C PHE A 89 15.50 5.10 6.85
N LEU A 90 15.76 5.81 5.74
CA LEU A 90 16.97 6.63 5.61
C LEU A 90 17.04 7.71 6.71
N GLY A 91 15.95 8.36 7.01
CA GLY A 91 15.91 9.36 8.06
C GLY A 91 15.99 8.76 9.47
N LEU A 92 15.46 7.55 9.69
CA LEU A 92 15.54 6.84 10.97
C LEU A 92 16.96 6.38 11.31
N ILE A 93 17.76 5.97 10.31
CA ILE A 93 19.16 5.54 10.50
C ILE A 93 19.97 6.66 11.18
N ASN A 94 19.72 7.91 10.80
CA ASN A 94 20.40 9.06 11.38
C ASN A 94 20.04 9.32 12.87
N ASN A 95 18.91 8.77 13.35
CA ASN A 95 18.46 8.96 14.71
C ASN A 95 18.85 7.76 15.60
N SER A 96 18.49 6.54 15.20
CA SER A 96 18.84 5.33 15.93
C SER A 96 18.68 4.08 15.07
N THR A 97 19.73 3.28 15.00
CA THR A 97 19.75 1.99 14.29
C THR A 97 18.80 0.96 14.90
N PHE A 98 18.56 1.05 16.22
CA PHE A 98 17.64 0.15 16.92
C PHE A 98 16.18 0.33 16.45
N LEU A 99 15.73 1.57 16.25
CA LEU A 99 14.39 1.86 15.71
C LEU A 99 14.24 1.31 14.29
N VAL A 100 15.27 1.40 13.46
CA VAL A 100 15.25 0.84 12.10
C VAL A 100 15.09 -0.68 12.13
N PHE A 101 15.78 -1.36 13.05
CA PHE A 101 15.64 -2.80 13.20
C PHE A 101 14.22 -3.21 13.57
N ILE A 102 13.59 -2.55 14.53
CA ILE A 102 12.19 -2.82 14.90
C ILE A 102 11.23 -2.52 13.73
N ALA A 103 11.45 -1.42 13.02
CA ALA A 103 10.63 -1.05 11.87
C ALA A 103 10.74 -2.07 10.72
N SER A 104 11.93 -2.63 10.47
CA SER A 104 12.14 -3.68 9.47
C SER A 104 11.42 -4.99 9.79
N LEU A 105 11.34 -5.38 11.06
CA LEU A 105 10.54 -6.55 11.48
C LEU A 105 9.06 -6.38 11.16
N ASN A 106 8.54 -5.17 11.29
CA ASN A 106 7.14 -4.87 10.93
C ASN A 106 6.88 -5.04 9.42
N MET A 107 7.84 -4.68 8.55
CA MET A 107 7.74 -4.95 7.10
C MET A 107 7.67 -6.45 6.80
N ILE A 108 8.56 -7.24 7.42
CA ILE A 108 8.61 -8.69 7.19
C ILE A 108 7.30 -9.35 7.62
N THR A 109 6.80 -9.03 8.80
CA THR A 109 5.51 -9.58 9.28
C THR A 109 4.34 -9.15 8.40
N GLY A 110 4.35 -7.89 7.92
CA GLY A 110 3.40 -7.37 6.94
C GLY A 110 3.39 -8.17 5.65
N ALA A 111 4.56 -8.47 5.09
CA ALA A 111 4.70 -9.28 3.88
C ALA A 111 4.15 -10.70 4.05
N ILE A 112 4.44 -11.34 5.20
CA ILE A 112 3.99 -12.70 5.48
C ILE A 112 2.46 -12.78 5.47
N TYR A 113 1.75 -11.94 6.21
CA TYR A 113 0.30 -12.06 6.28
C TYR A 113 -0.40 -11.63 4.98
N THR A 114 0.15 -10.66 4.24
CA THR A 114 -0.44 -10.21 2.97
C THR A 114 -0.29 -11.28 1.88
N LEU A 115 0.88 -11.91 1.74
CA LEU A 115 1.07 -13.01 0.79
C LEU A 115 0.27 -14.25 1.19
N TRP A 116 0.17 -14.55 2.48
CA TRP A 116 -0.66 -15.64 2.97
C TRP A 116 -2.15 -15.43 2.63
N THR A 117 -2.67 -14.23 2.84
CA THR A 117 -4.06 -13.91 2.49
C THR A 117 -4.29 -13.97 1.00
N TYR A 118 -3.36 -13.46 0.18
CA TYR A 118 -3.45 -13.57 -1.27
C TYR A 118 -3.50 -15.03 -1.72
N ASN A 119 -2.55 -15.86 -1.27
CA ASN A 119 -2.50 -17.29 -1.63
C ASN A 119 -3.79 -18.01 -1.26
N ARG A 120 -4.36 -17.70 -0.12
CA ARG A 120 -5.62 -18.30 0.33
C ARG A 120 -6.80 -17.91 -0.55
N ILE A 121 -6.85 -16.69 -1.04
CA ILE A 121 -7.92 -16.21 -1.91
C ILE A 121 -7.72 -16.72 -3.34
N ALA A 122 -6.49 -16.63 -3.88
CA ALA A 122 -6.19 -16.91 -5.27
C ALA A 122 -6.14 -18.42 -5.59
N PHE A 123 -5.48 -19.21 -4.74
CA PHE A 123 -5.10 -20.60 -5.04
C PHE A 123 -5.75 -21.67 -4.15
N ALA A 124 -6.51 -21.31 -3.11
CA ALA A 124 -7.21 -22.32 -2.31
C ALA A 124 -8.21 -23.10 -3.15
N ASN A 125 -8.50 -24.32 -2.70
CA ASN A 125 -9.45 -25.20 -3.37
C ASN A 125 -10.78 -24.51 -3.61
N PHE A 126 -11.24 -24.63 -4.84
CA PHE A 126 -12.50 -24.11 -5.32
C PHE A 126 -13.66 -24.68 -4.47
N LYS A 127 -14.35 -23.84 -3.76
CA LYS A 127 -15.58 -24.24 -3.10
C LYS A 127 -16.75 -23.88 -4.00
N ASN A 128 -17.56 -24.88 -4.37
CA ASN A 128 -18.77 -24.75 -5.19
C ASN A 128 -19.83 -23.86 -4.52
N LEU A 129 -19.50 -22.60 -4.27
CA LEU A 129 -20.46 -21.56 -4.01
C LEU A 129 -21.07 -21.18 -5.37
N ILE A 130 -22.36 -20.95 -5.40
CA ILE A 130 -23.13 -20.60 -6.59
C ILE A 130 -22.41 -19.48 -7.33
N ILE A 131 -21.61 -19.86 -8.34
CA ILE A 131 -20.88 -18.88 -9.16
C ILE A 131 -21.91 -18.32 -10.11
N GLN A 132 -22.27 -17.08 -9.89
CA GLN A 132 -22.82 -16.30 -10.97
C GLN A 132 -21.71 -16.17 -12.02
N LYS A 133 -21.89 -16.77 -13.21
CA LYS A 133 -21.03 -16.58 -14.38
C LYS A 133 -21.07 -15.11 -14.83
N ASN A 134 -20.41 -14.24 -14.10
CA ASN A 134 -20.24 -12.86 -14.43
C ASN A 134 -18.91 -12.72 -15.20
N PHE A 135 -18.79 -11.69 -16.02
CA PHE A 135 -17.53 -11.32 -16.65
C PHE A 135 -16.46 -11.13 -15.59
N ASP A 136 -15.20 -11.46 -15.92
CA ASP A 136 -14.06 -11.39 -15.01
C ASP A 136 -13.94 -9.98 -14.40
N CYS A 137 -13.98 -8.93 -15.24
CA CYS A 137 -13.96 -7.55 -14.82
C CYS A 137 -14.94 -6.73 -15.66
N ASP A 138 -15.80 -5.96 -15.01
CA ASP A 138 -16.66 -5.01 -15.71
C ASP A 138 -15.80 -3.88 -16.29
N ARG A 139 -16.19 -3.30 -17.44
CA ARG A 139 -15.42 -2.22 -18.08
C ARG A 139 -15.15 -1.04 -17.13
N ASN A 140 -16.14 -0.65 -16.36
CA ASN A 140 -16.02 0.46 -15.40
C ASN A 140 -15.08 0.11 -14.26
N GLU A 141 -15.12 -1.13 -13.74
CA GLU A 141 -14.19 -1.61 -12.72
C GLU A 141 -12.75 -1.58 -13.26
N PHE A 142 -12.54 -2.07 -14.48
CA PHE A 142 -11.22 -2.09 -15.12
C PHE A 142 -10.61 -0.70 -15.30
N TYR A 143 -11.40 0.30 -15.74
CA TYR A 143 -10.92 1.69 -15.87
C TYR A 143 -10.50 2.28 -14.52
N ILE A 144 -11.25 2.02 -13.45
CA ILE A 144 -10.91 2.49 -12.11
C ILE A 144 -9.57 1.88 -11.67
N TYR A 145 -9.38 0.56 -11.84
CA TYR A 145 -8.11 -0.09 -11.52
C TYR A 145 -6.95 0.46 -12.33
N LEU A 146 -7.16 0.72 -13.63
CA LEU A 146 -6.13 1.26 -14.50
C LEU A 146 -5.65 2.65 -14.03
N ILE A 147 -6.59 3.52 -13.64
CA ILE A 147 -6.26 4.83 -13.08
C ILE A 147 -5.47 4.70 -11.78
N LEU A 148 -5.89 3.82 -10.87
CA LEU A 148 -5.19 3.61 -9.59
C LEU A 148 -3.79 3.01 -9.80
N LEU A 149 -3.62 2.07 -10.73
CA LEU A 149 -2.32 1.51 -11.11
C LEU A 149 -1.41 2.58 -11.74
N TYR A 150 -1.96 3.44 -12.57
CA TYR A 150 -1.21 4.55 -13.18
C TYR A 150 -0.61 5.47 -12.09
N PHE A 151 -1.41 5.92 -11.13
CA PHE A 151 -0.93 6.76 -10.03
C PHE A 151 0.07 6.02 -9.13
N LEU A 152 -0.14 4.73 -8.87
CA LEU A 152 0.74 3.91 -8.07
C LEU A 152 2.15 3.84 -8.67
N PHE A 153 2.26 3.57 -9.98
CA PHE A 153 3.55 3.49 -10.66
C PHE A 153 4.15 4.86 -10.98
N LEU A 154 3.32 5.85 -11.32
CA LEU A 154 3.80 7.21 -11.55
C LEU A 154 4.50 7.77 -10.31
N LEU A 155 3.89 7.66 -9.13
CA LEU A 155 4.49 8.12 -7.88
C LEU A 155 5.67 7.24 -7.45
N GLY A 156 5.70 5.97 -7.83
CA GLY A 156 6.82 5.07 -7.56
C GLY A 156 8.07 5.37 -8.38
N LEU A 157 7.88 5.73 -9.67
CA LEU A 157 8.98 6.00 -10.60
C LEU A 157 9.43 7.47 -10.61
N PHE A 158 8.50 8.40 -10.40
CA PHE A 158 8.73 9.85 -10.41
C PHE A 158 8.30 10.51 -9.10
N PRO A 159 8.91 10.15 -7.96
CA PRO A 159 8.53 10.69 -6.65
C PRO A 159 8.83 12.18 -6.50
N ASN A 160 9.77 12.72 -7.29
CA ASN A 160 10.20 14.11 -7.21
C ASN A 160 9.05 15.11 -7.38
N VAL A 161 8.02 14.77 -8.18
CA VAL A 161 6.84 15.61 -8.38
C VAL A 161 6.17 15.98 -7.06
N VAL A 162 6.15 15.06 -6.10
CA VAL A 162 5.55 15.28 -4.77
C VAL A 162 6.56 15.87 -3.80
N PHE A 163 7.81 15.39 -3.81
CA PHE A 163 8.84 15.88 -2.90
C PHE A 163 9.15 17.38 -3.09
N GLU A 164 9.20 17.88 -4.31
CA GLU A 164 9.41 19.30 -4.60
C GLU A 164 8.32 20.17 -3.96
N LEU A 165 7.06 19.74 -3.99
CA LEU A 165 5.95 20.44 -3.35
C LEU A 165 6.03 20.39 -1.83
N LEU A 166 6.50 19.28 -1.25
CA LEU A 166 6.57 19.08 0.20
C LEU A 166 7.76 19.81 0.83
N HIS A 167 8.85 20.00 0.09
CA HIS A 167 10.12 20.46 0.62
C HIS A 167 10.04 21.78 1.40
N MET A 168 9.36 22.79 0.85
CA MET A 168 9.20 24.09 1.51
C MET A 168 8.26 24.01 2.72
N SER A 169 7.16 23.29 2.59
CA SER A 169 6.18 23.16 3.67
C SER A 169 6.74 22.39 4.89
N CYS A 170 7.51 21.34 4.65
CA CYS A 170 8.15 20.56 5.71
C CYS A 170 9.24 21.38 6.44
N PHE A 171 9.96 22.22 5.70
CA PHE A 171 10.99 23.11 6.28
C PHE A 171 10.37 24.10 7.27
N THR A 172 9.29 24.78 6.88
CA THR A 172 8.60 25.75 7.75
C THR A 172 8.01 25.11 9.01
N ILE A 173 7.43 23.91 8.87
CA ILE A 173 6.87 23.18 10.03
C ILE A 173 7.95 22.86 11.05
N ILE A 174 9.13 22.42 10.61
CA ILE A 174 10.23 22.06 11.51
C ILE A 174 10.83 23.29 12.18
N GLU A 175 10.97 24.42 11.48
CA GLU A 175 11.43 25.66 12.09
C GLU A 175 10.47 26.12 13.20
N HIS A 176 9.16 26.11 12.95
CA HIS A 176 8.18 26.44 13.97
C HIS A 176 8.21 25.48 15.16
N ALA A 177 8.35 24.18 14.92
CA ALA A 177 8.45 23.19 15.99
C ALA A 177 9.71 23.39 16.85
N LYS A 178 10.85 23.76 16.26
CA LYS A 178 12.09 24.06 17.00
C LYS A 178 11.97 25.32 17.84
N LEU A 179 11.28 26.35 17.33
CA LEU A 179 11.06 27.61 18.07
C LEU A 179 10.13 27.43 19.28
N GLN A 180 9.27 26.43 19.30
CA GLN A 180 8.39 26.14 20.44
C GLN A 180 9.05 25.28 21.51
N ILE A 181 10.17 24.63 21.23
CA ILE A 181 10.91 23.77 22.18
C ILE A 181 12.04 24.55 22.89
N LEU A 182 12.47 25.69 22.35
CA LEU A 182 13.40 26.64 22.93
C LEU A 182 12.65 27.63 23.83
#